data_439683b980ffb19a5fcdf66e52ecd6af
#
_entry.id   439683b980ffb19a5fcdf66e52ecd6af
#
_cell.length_a   1.000
_cell.length_b   1.000
_cell.length_c   1.000
_cell.angle_alpha   90.00
_cell.angle_beta   90.00
_cell.angle_gamma   90.00
#
_symmetry.space_group_name_H-M   'P 1'
#
loop_
_entity.id
_entity.type
_entity.pdbx_description
1 polymer ?
#
loop_
_entity_poly.entity_id
_entity_poly.type
_entity_poly.pdbx_seq_one_letter_code
_entity_poly.pdbx_strand_id
1 'polypeptide(L)'
;MGLSFLTPVFSQYKLYIQIQDVPALHADRPIFIAGNFNGWDPGNDNYQFQEKNNIRTIEIKELAAGTYEFKFTRGIWGSVETSAEGKDIPNRTVKLTSDTVLSCSIAGWADDFAVLPKAHSTSQNIKILDTAFKIPQLNRQRRIWLYLPPGYKKSNKRYPVIYMQDGQNLFDEYTAAFGEWGVDECLDSLIAKGKPPCIVVGIDNGSEWRMNEYNPFEFTLKDSLRSKTFPPEGDKYLAFIAKTLKPFIDEHYRTKPSQENTIIAGSSMGGLISYYALLKYPEVFGKAGVFSPSFWTADGIDRLTDSLSDRLNAKIFFYMGEAEGADDVARMNHISETIGQKSSSMVWSVIDPDGQHNEQAWRKWFAEFYKWIMADGFNMINSSKN
;
A
#
# COMPACT_ATOMS: atom_id res chain seq x y z
N MET A 1 -1.73 -47.90 -15.05
CA MET A 1 -1.25 -47.35 -13.76
C MET A 1 -1.63 -45.87 -13.70
N GLY A 2 -2.69 -45.56 -12.96
CA GLY A 2 -3.13 -44.16 -12.80
C GLY A 2 -2.32 -43.53 -11.69
N LEU A 3 -1.60 -42.47 -11.99
CA LEU A 3 -1.00 -41.59 -10.96
C LEU A 3 -2.11 -40.72 -10.39
N SER A 4 -2.49 -41.05 -9.15
CA SER A 4 -3.34 -40.20 -8.32
C SER A 4 -2.48 -39.02 -7.83
N PHE A 5 -2.73 -37.82 -8.34
CA PHE A 5 -2.16 -36.58 -7.78
C PHE A 5 -2.87 -36.31 -6.45
N LEU A 6 -2.17 -36.56 -5.35
CA LEU A 6 -2.58 -36.07 -4.04
C LEU A 6 -2.46 -34.54 -4.04
N THR A 7 -3.57 -33.85 -4.11
CA THR A 7 -3.60 -32.40 -3.78
C THR A 7 -3.20 -32.24 -2.32
N PRO A 8 -2.27 -31.35 -1.97
CA PRO A 8 -1.95 -31.09 -0.58
C PRO A 8 -3.19 -30.55 0.12
N VAL A 9 -3.67 -31.28 1.13
CA VAL A 9 -4.71 -30.80 2.05
C VAL A 9 -4.00 -29.83 2.98
N PHE A 10 -4.14 -28.54 2.76
CA PHE A 10 -3.71 -27.54 3.74
C PHE A 10 -4.60 -27.68 4.98
N SER A 11 -3.98 -27.79 6.15
CA SER A 11 -4.71 -27.78 7.41
C SER A 11 -5.43 -26.44 7.56
N GLN A 12 -6.75 -26.50 7.71
CA GLN A 12 -7.58 -25.33 7.96
C GLN A 12 -7.88 -25.26 9.45
N TYR A 13 -7.72 -24.08 10.01
CA TYR A 13 -7.87 -23.83 11.43
C TYR A 13 -9.03 -22.89 11.70
N LYS A 14 -9.44 -22.84 12.97
CA LYS A 14 -10.46 -21.94 13.49
C LYS A 14 -9.83 -20.90 14.40
N LEU A 15 -10.24 -19.66 14.23
CA LEU A 15 -9.95 -18.56 15.13
C LEU A 15 -11.23 -18.20 15.87
N TYR A 16 -11.26 -18.44 17.16
CA TYR A 16 -12.36 -18.05 18.02
C TYR A 16 -11.96 -16.82 18.83
N ILE A 17 -12.72 -15.74 18.72
CA ILE A 17 -12.44 -14.48 19.43
C ILE A 17 -13.59 -14.17 20.36
N GLN A 18 -13.25 -13.85 21.61
CA GLN A 18 -14.17 -13.39 22.63
C GLN A 18 -13.80 -12.01 23.09
N ILE A 19 -14.76 -11.07 23.06
CA ILE A 19 -14.59 -9.72 23.59
C ILE A 19 -15.11 -9.72 25.03
N GLN A 20 -14.21 -9.37 25.96
CA GLN A 20 -14.50 -9.36 27.38
C GLN A 20 -15.05 -8.01 27.85
N ASP A 21 -14.41 -6.93 27.40
CA ASP A 21 -14.77 -5.56 27.79
C ASP A 21 -14.88 -4.67 26.57
N VAL A 22 -15.87 -3.79 26.61
CA VAL A 22 -16.07 -2.71 25.64
C VAL A 22 -16.38 -1.41 26.38
N PRO A 23 -16.11 -0.24 25.78
CA PRO A 23 -16.52 1.04 26.33
C PRO A 23 -18.03 1.07 26.59
N ALA A 24 -18.45 1.67 27.71
CA ALA A 24 -19.86 1.78 28.07
C ALA A 24 -20.66 2.63 27.07
N LEU A 25 -20.02 3.63 26.46
CA LEU A 25 -20.65 4.46 25.43
C LEU A 25 -20.88 3.61 24.15
N HIS A 26 -22.14 3.58 23.70
CA HIS A 26 -22.57 2.77 22.54
C HIS A 26 -22.29 1.26 22.67
N ALA A 27 -22.29 0.74 23.89
CA ALA A 27 -22.07 -0.69 24.15
C ALA A 27 -23.14 -1.61 23.51
N ASP A 28 -24.27 -1.07 23.11
CA ASP A 28 -25.39 -1.75 22.43
C ASP A 28 -25.18 -1.90 20.91
N ARG A 29 -24.16 -1.24 20.33
CA ARG A 29 -23.92 -1.30 18.90
C ARG A 29 -23.25 -2.60 18.47
N PRO A 30 -23.52 -3.07 17.23
CA PRO A 30 -22.86 -4.25 16.69
C PRO A 30 -21.36 -4.01 16.56
N ILE A 31 -20.58 -5.07 16.79
CA ILE A 31 -19.14 -5.08 16.62
C ILE A 31 -18.80 -6.03 15.48
N PHE A 32 -17.87 -5.60 14.65
CA PHE A 32 -17.33 -6.34 13.52
C PHE A 32 -15.81 -6.50 13.69
N ILE A 33 -15.24 -7.43 12.93
CA ILE A 33 -13.78 -7.58 12.80
C ILE A 33 -13.41 -7.41 11.33
N ALA A 34 -12.44 -6.53 11.06
CA ALA A 34 -11.84 -6.33 9.75
C ALA A 34 -10.38 -6.75 9.79
N GLY A 35 -9.94 -7.55 8.84
CA GLY A 35 -8.58 -8.06 8.78
C GLY A 35 -8.20 -8.57 7.41
N ASN A 36 -6.97 -9.06 7.27
CA ASN A 36 -6.48 -9.61 6.00
C ASN A 36 -7.24 -10.87 5.55
N PHE A 37 -8.00 -11.52 6.43
CA PHE A 37 -8.86 -12.67 6.11
C PHE A 37 -10.20 -12.28 5.47
N ASN A 38 -10.61 -11.01 5.49
CA ASN A 38 -11.86 -10.54 4.89
C ASN A 38 -11.65 -9.29 4.01
N GLY A 39 -10.44 -9.06 3.52
CA GLY A 39 -10.10 -7.92 2.68
C GLY A 39 -10.24 -6.58 3.38
N TRP A 40 -10.11 -6.54 4.71
CA TRP A 40 -10.24 -5.34 5.53
C TRP A 40 -11.62 -4.65 5.40
N ASP A 41 -12.70 -5.42 5.20
CA ASP A 41 -14.07 -4.88 5.15
C ASP A 41 -14.60 -4.64 6.56
N PRO A 42 -14.79 -3.36 6.99
CA PRO A 42 -15.12 -3.01 8.37
C PRO A 42 -16.56 -3.31 8.76
N GLY A 43 -17.46 -3.55 7.79
CA GLY A 43 -18.89 -3.75 8.03
C GLY A 43 -19.43 -5.04 7.44
N ASN A 44 -18.60 -6.04 7.29
CA ASN A 44 -18.96 -7.31 6.74
C ASN A 44 -19.83 -8.12 7.71
N ASP A 45 -21.09 -8.37 7.35
CA ASP A 45 -22.08 -9.05 8.20
C ASP A 45 -21.64 -10.44 8.65
N ASN A 46 -20.79 -11.16 7.87
CA ASN A 46 -20.27 -12.47 8.25
C ASN A 46 -19.21 -12.40 9.35
N TYR A 47 -18.67 -11.23 9.56
CA TYR A 47 -17.63 -10.94 10.54
C TYR A 47 -18.16 -10.06 11.67
N GLN A 48 -19.48 -10.12 11.91
CA GLN A 48 -20.16 -9.49 13.03
C GLN A 48 -20.11 -10.44 14.25
N PHE A 49 -19.74 -9.89 15.41
CA PHE A 49 -19.81 -10.60 16.68
C PHE A 49 -21.24 -10.90 17.08
N GLN A 50 -21.47 -12.12 17.55
CA GLN A 50 -22.74 -12.52 18.13
C GLN A 50 -22.67 -12.34 19.65
N GLU A 51 -23.71 -11.75 20.24
CA GLU A 51 -23.80 -11.56 21.68
C GLU A 51 -24.72 -12.63 22.30
N LYS A 52 -24.19 -13.35 23.30
CA LYS A 52 -24.95 -14.30 24.11
C LYS A 52 -24.51 -14.20 25.55
N ASN A 53 -25.47 -14.01 26.48
CA ASN A 53 -25.20 -13.86 27.91
C ASN A 53 -24.18 -12.76 28.22
N ASN A 54 -24.25 -11.60 27.55
CA ASN A 54 -23.32 -10.46 27.63
C ASN A 54 -21.86 -10.78 27.20
N ILE A 55 -21.67 -11.88 26.51
CA ILE A 55 -20.36 -12.23 25.92
C ILE A 55 -20.47 -12.12 24.40
N ARG A 56 -19.57 -11.36 23.78
CA ARG A 56 -19.48 -11.22 22.33
C ARG A 56 -18.43 -12.15 21.78
N THR A 57 -18.85 -12.98 20.83
CA THR A 57 -17.98 -14.01 20.25
C THR A 57 -18.12 -14.05 18.74
N ILE A 58 -17.05 -14.44 18.07
CA ILE A 58 -17.04 -14.82 16.66
C ILE A 58 -16.17 -16.05 16.44
N GLU A 59 -16.57 -16.92 15.51
CA GLU A 59 -15.78 -18.05 15.03
C GLU A 59 -15.45 -17.79 13.54
N ILE A 60 -14.17 -17.62 13.21
CA ILE A 60 -13.68 -17.51 11.84
C ILE A 60 -13.12 -18.89 11.47
N LYS A 61 -13.64 -19.48 10.40
CA LYS A 61 -13.35 -20.85 9.96
C LYS A 61 -12.45 -20.84 8.72
N GLU A 62 -11.89 -22.02 8.44
CA GLU A 62 -11.19 -22.30 7.18
C GLU A 62 -9.97 -21.41 6.93
N LEU A 63 -9.33 -20.96 8.01
CA LEU A 63 -8.09 -20.19 7.92
C LEU A 63 -6.88 -21.11 7.72
N ALA A 64 -5.99 -20.77 6.81
CA ALA A 64 -4.70 -21.46 6.67
C ALA A 64 -3.78 -21.17 7.87
N ALA A 65 -2.73 -21.96 8.06
CA ALA A 65 -1.67 -21.58 8.98
C ALA A 65 -1.02 -20.26 8.47
N GLY A 66 -0.85 -19.29 9.36
CA GLY A 66 -0.31 -17.98 8.94
C GLY A 66 -0.44 -16.92 10.04
N THR A 67 -0.04 -15.73 9.70
CA THR A 67 -0.21 -14.54 10.55
C THR A 67 -1.39 -13.73 10.05
N TYR A 68 -2.29 -13.38 10.96
CA TYR A 68 -3.48 -12.60 10.65
C TYR A 68 -3.43 -11.28 11.41
N GLU A 69 -3.69 -10.21 10.67
CA GLU A 69 -3.83 -8.86 11.21
C GLU A 69 -5.29 -8.43 11.15
N PHE A 70 -5.76 -7.74 12.19
CA PHE A 70 -7.14 -7.29 12.26
C PHE A 70 -7.33 -6.09 13.20
N LYS A 71 -8.47 -5.43 13.05
CA LYS A 71 -9.03 -4.44 13.98
C LYS A 71 -10.51 -4.69 14.23
N PHE A 72 -11.01 -4.22 15.36
CA PHE A 72 -12.44 -4.18 15.62
C PHE A 72 -13.05 -2.86 15.15
N THR A 73 -14.28 -2.93 14.65
CA THR A 73 -15.04 -1.76 14.17
C THR A 73 -16.49 -1.85 14.61
N ARG A 74 -17.23 -0.76 14.42
CA ARG A 74 -18.70 -0.72 14.55
C ARG A 74 -19.36 -0.55 13.17
N GLY A 75 -18.83 -1.24 12.14
CA GLY A 75 -19.37 -1.31 10.79
C GLY A 75 -18.74 -0.36 9.77
N ILE A 76 -17.94 0.61 10.22
CA ILE A 76 -17.23 1.55 9.35
C ILE A 76 -15.86 1.91 9.96
N TRP A 77 -14.92 2.32 9.14
CA TRP A 77 -13.59 2.75 9.62
C TRP A 77 -13.62 3.98 10.53
N GLY A 78 -14.62 4.85 10.39
CA GLY A 78 -14.82 5.99 11.29
C GLY A 78 -15.16 5.61 12.73
N SER A 79 -15.51 4.35 12.98
CA SER A 79 -15.79 3.79 14.30
C SER A 79 -14.89 2.60 14.63
N VAL A 80 -13.62 2.68 14.22
CA VAL A 80 -12.60 1.67 14.53
C VAL A 80 -12.17 1.77 16.00
N GLU A 81 -11.65 0.67 16.54
CA GLU A 81 -11.10 0.63 17.90
C GLU A 81 -9.88 1.56 18.08
N THR A 82 -9.77 2.13 19.26
CA THR A 82 -8.70 3.07 19.67
C THR A 82 -8.18 2.74 21.06
N SER A 83 -7.15 3.48 21.52
CA SER A 83 -6.80 3.53 22.95
C SER A 83 -7.93 4.16 23.78
N ALA A 84 -7.81 4.09 25.09
CA ALA A 84 -8.76 4.74 26.01
C ALA A 84 -8.80 6.27 25.87
N GLU A 85 -7.78 6.87 25.27
CA GLU A 85 -7.67 8.31 24.98
C GLU A 85 -8.06 8.66 23.53
N GLY A 86 -8.61 7.71 22.76
CA GLY A 86 -9.02 7.92 21.37
C GLY A 86 -7.89 7.96 20.35
N LYS A 87 -6.68 7.53 20.72
CA LYS A 87 -5.54 7.47 19.79
C LYS A 87 -5.57 6.19 18.99
N ASP A 88 -5.11 6.26 17.75
CA ASP A 88 -4.88 5.07 16.94
C ASP A 88 -3.98 4.06 17.65
N ILE A 89 -4.31 2.79 17.45
CA ILE A 89 -3.51 1.65 17.95
C ILE A 89 -3.05 0.81 16.75
N PRO A 90 -1.94 0.06 16.89
CA PRO A 90 -1.50 -0.89 15.85
C PRO A 90 -2.57 -1.93 15.55
N ASN A 91 -2.48 -2.57 14.38
CA ASN A 91 -3.29 -3.75 14.08
C ASN A 91 -3.04 -4.83 15.13
N ARG A 92 -4.09 -5.53 15.52
CA ARG A 92 -3.94 -6.73 16.32
C ARG A 92 -3.40 -7.85 15.45
N THR A 93 -2.54 -8.68 16.00
CA THR A 93 -1.87 -9.76 15.28
C THR A 93 -2.08 -11.10 15.97
N VAL A 94 -2.34 -12.14 15.21
CA VAL A 94 -2.39 -13.52 15.71
C VAL A 94 -1.68 -14.45 14.73
N LYS A 95 -0.80 -15.32 15.27
CA LYS A 95 -0.16 -16.39 14.50
C LYS A 95 -0.94 -17.68 14.69
N LEU A 96 -1.56 -18.17 13.62
CA LEU A 96 -2.42 -19.35 13.61
C LEU A 96 -1.63 -20.56 13.12
N THR A 97 -1.43 -21.54 14.01
CA THR A 97 -0.80 -22.84 13.71
C THR A 97 -1.65 -24.02 14.18
N SER A 98 -2.76 -23.74 14.87
CA SER A 98 -3.78 -24.66 15.35
C SER A 98 -5.06 -23.87 15.62
N ASP A 99 -6.16 -24.52 15.92
CA ASP A 99 -7.36 -23.86 16.43
C ASP A 99 -6.99 -22.98 17.63
N THR A 100 -7.35 -21.71 17.58
CA THR A 100 -6.89 -20.68 18.54
C THR A 100 -8.07 -19.94 19.12
N VAL A 101 -8.00 -19.67 20.43
CA VAL A 101 -8.97 -18.84 21.15
C VAL A 101 -8.27 -17.58 21.64
N LEU A 102 -8.81 -16.41 21.29
CA LEU A 102 -8.35 -15.11 21.75
C LEU A 102 -9.39 -14.48 22.66
N SER A 103 -8.92 -13.89 23.78
CA SER A 103 -9.72 -12.99 24.61
C SER A 103 -9.21 -11.57 24.43
N CYS A 104 -10.10 -10.66 24.04
CA CYS A 104 -9.75 -9.27 23.71
C CYS A 104 -10.62 -8.32 24.53
N SER A 105 -10.08 -7.12 24.79
CA SER A 105 -10.83 -5.97 25.30
C SER A 105 -10.64 -4.79 24.37
N ILE A 106 -11.65 -3.94 24.25
CA ILE A 106 -11.63 -2.73 23.43
C ILE A 106 -11.64 -1.53 24.36
N ALA A 107 -10.64 -0.67 24.26
CA ALA A 107 -10.44 0.43 25.19
C ALA A 107 -11.21 1.72 24.81
N GLY A 108 -11.43 1.93 23.51
CA GLY A 108 -12.15 3.08 22.97
C GLY A 108 -12.57 2.86 21.52
N TRP A 109 -13.43 3.74 21.01
CA TRP A 109 -13.86 3.80 19.64
C TRP A 109 -13.59 5.19 19.06
N ALA A 110 -13.14 5.28 17.82
CA ALA A 110 -12.77 6.55 17.21
C ALA A 110 -13.89 7.60 17.22
N ASP A 111 -15.14 7.16 17.03
CA ASP A 111 -16.32 8.03 17.00
C ASP A 111 -16.90 8.37 18.39
N ASP A 112 -16.33 7.84 19.49
CA ASP A 112 -16.66 8.23 20.85
C ASP A 112 -15.86 9.49 21.31
N PHE A 113 -14.85 9.87 20.56
CA PHE A 113 -14.02 11.03 20.84
C PHE A 113 -14.36 12.17 19.88
N ALA A 114 -14.30 13.40 20.38
CA ALA A 114 -14.39 14.55 19.50
C ALA A 114 -13.28 14.45 18.47
N VAL A 115 -13.63 14.41 17.20
CA VAL A 115 -12.66 14.52 16.11
C VAL A 115 -12.04 15.90 16.23
N LEU A 116 -10.90 15.99 16.92
CA LEU A 116 -10.09 17.20 16.84
C LEU A 116 -9.72 17.35 15.36
N PRO A 117 -9.99 18.51 14.75
CA PRO A 117 -9.58 18.71 13.37
C PRO A 117 -8.07 18.46 13.30
N LYS A 118 -7.67 17.50 12.49
CA LYS A 118 -6.25 17.26 12.23
C LYS A 118 -5.64 18.56 11.72
N ALA A 119 -4.49 18.93 12.26
CA ALA A 119 -3.77 20.10 11.77
C ALA A 119 -3.14 19.76 10.41
N HIS A 120 -3.01 20.76 9.55
CA HIS A 120 -2.20 20.61 8.34
C HIS A 120 -0.73 20.45 8.73
N SER A 121 -0.08 19.42 8.18
CA SER A 121 1.34 19.11 8.42
C SER A 121 2.23 19.46 7.24
N THR A 122 1.66 19.81 6.09
CA THR A 122 2.40 20.10 4.85
C THR A 122 3.53 21.09 5.04
N SER A 123 4.71 20.79 4.51
CA SER A 123 5.81 21.74 4.40
C SER A 123 5.50 22.86 3.41
N GLN A 124 6.25 23.97 3.50
CA GLN A 124 6.14 25.09 2.54
C GLN A 124 6.50 24.71 1.08
N ASN A 125 7.04 23.53 0.88
CA ASN A 125 7.48 23.01 -0.44
C ASN A 125 6.36 22.25 -1.17
N ILE A 126 5.21 22.06 -0.51
CA ILE A 126 4.02 21.45 -1.08
C ILE A 126 3.09 22.50 -1.66
N LYS A 127 2.46 22.16 -2.77
CA LYS A 127 1.28 22.85 -3.31
C LYS A 127 0.34 21.86 -3.98
N ILE A 128 -0.93 22.18 -3.99
CA ILE A 128 -1.88 21.52 -4.87
C ILE A 128 -1.66 22.09 -6.27
N LEU A 129 -1.27 21.21 -7.20
CA LEU A 129 -1.06 21.59 -8.60
C LEU A 129 -2.40 21.90 -9.27
N ASP A 130 -3.37 21.02 -9.05
CA ASP A 130 -4.74 21.13 -9.54
C ASP A 130 -5.66 20.31 -8.63
N THR A 131 -6.82 20.83 -8.31
CA THR A 131 -7.84 20.13 -7.51
C THR A 131 -8.71 19.18 -8.34
N ALA A 132 -8.70 19.32 -9.67
CA ALA A 132 -9.58 18.60 -10.60
C ALA A 132 -8.88 18.32 -11.95
N PHE A 133 -7.63 17.91 -11.90
CA PHE A 133 -6.84 17.58 -13.11
C PHE A 133 -7.55 16.50 -13.93
N LYS A 134 -7.76 16.76 -15.21
CA LYS A 134 -8.51 15.87 -16.09
C LYS A 134 -7.74 14.59 -16.41
N ILE A 135 -8.44 13.46 -16.32
CA ILE A 135 -8.00 12.13 -16.74
C ILE A 135 -8.82 11.70 -17.96
N PRO A 136 -8.42 12.09 -19.19
CA PRO A 136 -9.20 11.77 -20.39
C PRO A 136 -9.42 10.26 -20.59
N GLN A 137 -8.45 9.44 -20.21
CA GLN A 137 -8.47 7.98 -20.37
C GLN A 137 -9.56 7.30 -19.54
N LEU A 138 -10.00 7.94 -18.46
CA LEU A 138 -11.02 7.43 -17.53
C LEU A 138 -12.28 8.28 -17.52
N ASN A 139 -12.26 9.42 -18.20
CA ASN A 139 -13.32 10.46 -18.11
C ASN A 139 -13.59 10.88 -16.65
N ARG A 140 -12.53 11.10 -15.89
CA ARG A 140 -12.53 11.46 -14.47
C ARG A 140 -11.64 12.68 -14.22
N GLN A 141 -11.64 13.14 -12.97
CA GLN A 141 -10.76 14.21 -12.50
C GLN A 141 -10.04 13.74 -11.23
N ARG A 142 -8.89 14.38 -10.94
CA ARG A 142 -8.08 13.99 -9.79
C ARG A 142 -7.36 15.20 -9.22
N ARG A 143 -7.28 15.31 -7.90
CA ARG A 143 -6.38 16.26 -7.26
C ARG A 143 -4.95 15.77 -7.43
N ILE A 144 -4.06 16.70 -7.81
CA ILE A 144 -2.63 16.45 -7.98
C ILE A 144 -1.87 17.35 -7.02
N TRP A 145 -1.01 16.73 -6.25
CA TRP A 145 -0.07 17.40 -5.34
C TRP A 145 1.29 17.54 -6.00
N LEU A 146 2.01 18.57 -5.60
CA LEU A 146 3.36 18.81 -6.11
C LEU A 146 4.29 19.25 -4.99
N TYR A 147 5.31 18.45 -4.75
CA TYR A 147 6.47 18.83 -3.97
C TYR A 147 7.54 19.39 -4.90
N LEU A 148 8.04 20.58 -4.61
CA LEU A 148 9.18 21.19 -5.26
C LEU A 148 10.32 21.34 -4.24
N PRO A 149 11.53 20.81 -4.51
CA PRO A 149 12.57 20.76 -3.49
C PRO A 149 13.02 22.15 -3.04
N PRO A 150 13.54 22.28 -1.80
CA PRO A 150 14.11 23.52 -1.31
C PRO A 150 15.07 24.16 -2.32
N GLY A 151 14.91 25.45 -2.54
CA GLY A 151 15.74 26.18 -3.51
C GLY A 151 15.33 26.03 -4.99
N TYR A 152 14.24 25.33 -5.29
CA TYR A 152 13.74 25.17 -6.66
C TYR A 152 13.62 26.52 -7.38
N LYS A 153 12.97 27.54 -6.77
CA LYS A 153 12.78 28.87 -7.37
C LYS A 153 14.08 29.65 -7.60
N LYS A 154 15.15 29.31 -6.87
CA LYS A 154 16.47 30.00 -6.92
C LYS A 154 17.49 29.30 -7.82
N SER A 155 17.11 28.25 -8.51
CA SER A 155 18.00 27.41 -9.31
C SER A 155 17.39 27.09 -10.67
N ASN A 156 18.24 26.96 -11.70
CA ASN A 156 17.84 26.46 -13.02
C ASN A 156 18.10 24.96 -13.20
N LYS A 157 18.41 24.24 -12.12
CA LYS A 157 18.63 22.78 -12.14
C LYS A 157 17.38 22.05 -12.59
N ARG A 158 17.58 20.90 -13.24
CA ARG A 158 16.53 19.95 -13.58
C ARG A 158 16.58 18.78 -12.61
N TYR A 159 15.42 18.21 -12.31
CA TYR A 159 15.23 17.25 -11.22
C TYR A 159 14.61 15.95 -11.72
N PRO A 160 14.99 14.77 -11.17
CA PRO A 160 14.22 13.55 -11.31
C PRO A 160 12.81 13.74 -10.74
N VAL A 161 11.86 12.94 -11.19
CA VAL A 161 10.45 13.01 -10.75
C VAL A 161 10.02 11.68 -10.18
N ILE A 162 9.38 11.71 -9.00
CA ILE A 162 8.70 10.57 -8.40
C ILE A 162 7.19 10.81 -8.53
N TYR A 163 6.50 9.93 -9.25
CA TYR A 163 5.04 9.86 -9.30
C TYR A 163 4.58 8.90 -8.20
N MET A 164 3.82 9.40 -7.22
CA MET A 164 3.36 8.60 -6.08
C MET A 164 1.86 8.47 -6.07
N GLN A 165 1.42 7.24 -5.81
CA GLN A 165 0.01 6.88 -5.66
C GLN A 165 -0.53 7.36 -4.32
N ASP A 166 -1.88 7.42 -4.20
CA ASP A 166 -2.57 7.80 -2.96
C ASP A 166 -2.12 9.16 -2.40
N GLY A 167 -2.07 10.19 -3.27
CA GLY A 167 -1.54 11.52 -3.00
C GLY A 167 -2.08 12.18 -1.73
N GLN A 168 -3.32 11.87 -1.35
CA GLN A 168 -3.98 12.36 -0.14
C GLN A 168 -3.31 11.88 1.17
N ASN A 169 -2.49 10.81 1.11
CA ASN A 169 -1.82 10.23 2.27
C ASN A 169 -0.33 10.59 2.35
N LEU A 170 0.21 11.39 1.42
CA LEU A 170 1.66 11.57 1.28
C LEU A 170 2.24 12.72 2.10
N PHE A 171 1.50 13.85 2.20
CA PHE A 171 2.07 15.14 2.57
C PHE A 171 1.29 15.90 3.65
N ASP A 172 0.12 15.43 4.04
CA ASP A 172 -0.76 16.18 4.94
C ASP A 172 -1.58 15.25 5.83
N GLU A 173 -1.30 15.29 7.13
CA GLU A 173 -2.05 14.54 8.13
C GLU A 173 -3.55 14.87 8.08
N TYR A 174 -3.91 16.13 7.71
CA TYR A 174 -5.30 16.54 7.57
C TYR A 174 -6.08 15.72 6.53
N THR A 175 -5.44 15.33 5.43
CA THR A 175 -6.08 14.58 4.34
C THR A 175 -5.86 13.07 4.42
N ALA A 176 -4.90 12.63 5.23
CA ALA A 176 -4.57 11.22 5.40
C ALA A 176 -5.57 10.52 6.32
N ALA A 177 -6.24 9.48 5.82
CA ALA A 177 -7.24 8.74 6.59
C ALA A 177 -6.61 7.86 7.68
N PHE A 178 -5.43 7.27 7.41
CA PHE A 178 -4.76 6.29 8.24
C PHE A 178 -3.36 6.72 8.69
N GLY A 179 -3.12 8.04 8.74
CA GLY A 179 -1.81 8.64 8.94
C GLY A 179 -1.15 8.98 7.61
N GLU A 180 -0.15 9.88 7.66
CA GLU A 180 0.59 10.30 6.47
C GLU A 180 1.94 9.60 6.35
N TRP A 181 2.45 9.56 5.11
CA TRP A 181 3.80 9.08 4.84
C TRP A 181 4.90 10.07 5.24
N GLY A 182 4.59 11.37 5.40
CA GLY A 182 5.55 12.41 5.70
C GLY A 182 6.65 12.52 4.65
N VAL A 183 6.27 12.47 3.38
CA VAL A 183 7.21 12.45 2.24
C VAL A 183 8.00 13.75 2.17
N ASP A 184 7.34 14.88 2.34
CA ASP A 184 7.97 16.20 2.25
C ASP A 184 8.92 16.48 3.42
N GLU A 185 8.56 16.16 4.65
CA GLU A 185 9.45 16.31 5.81
C GLU A 185 10.68 15.40 5.67
N CYS A 186 10.47 14.18 5.21
CA CYS A 186 11.57 13.24 4.95
C CYS A 186 12.51 13.80 3.90
N LEU A 187 11.97 14.28 2.76
CA LEU A 187 12.76 14.84 1.68
C LEU A 187 13.48 16.12 2.08
N ASP A 188 12.80 17.05 2.76
CA ASP A 188 13.41 18.28 3.25
C ASP A 188 14.60 17.97 4.18
N SER A 189 14.43 17.00 5.09
CA SER A 189 15.53 16.54 5.97
C SER A 189 16.68 15.90 5.20
N LEU A 190 16.40 15.04 4.23
CA LEU A 190 17.42 14.35 3.45
C LEU A 190 18.19 15.32 2.53
N ILE A 191 17.49 16.27 1.90
CA ILE A 191 18.10 17.29 1.04
C ILE A 191 18.97 18.24 1.87
N ALA A 192 18.53 18.64 3.06
CA ALA A 192 19.34 19.43 4.00
C ALA A 192 20.63 18.70 4.41
N LYS A 193 20.63 17.36 4.41
CA LYS A 193 21.81 16.48 4.64
C LYS A 193 22.60 16.17 3.36
N GLY A 194 22.35 16.90 2.26
CA GLY A 194 23.10 16.78 1.03
C GLY A 194 22.69 15.66 0.08
N LYS A 195 21.51 15.03 0.30
CA LYS A 195 21.01 14.04 -0.65
C LYS A 195 20.46 14.72 -1.90
N PRO A 196 20.49 14.05 -3.09
CA PRO A 196 20.00 14.61 -4.34
C PRO A 196 18.54 15.06 -4.22
N PRO A 197 18.16 16.25 -4.68
CA PRO A 197 16.77 16.71 -4.68
C PRO A 197 15.95 16.12 -5.83
N CYS A 198 14.64 15.96 -5.64
CA CYS A 198 13.69 15.54 -6.66
C CYS A 198 12.41 16.39 -6.61
N ILE A 199 11.57 16.26 -7.64
CA ILE A 199 10.17 16.66 -7.66
C ILE A 199 9.34 15.43 -7.28
N VAL A 200 8.27 15.61 -6.48
CA VAL A 200 7.28 14.55 -6.26
C VAL A 200 5.93 15.03 -6.76
N VAL A 201 5.25 14.17 -7.51
CA VAL A 201 3.89 14.34 -8.00
C VAL A 201 3.01 13.33 -7.29
N GLY A 202 2.24 13.78 -6.31
CA GLY A 202 1.26 12.96 -5.62
C GLY A 202 -0.06 12.94 -6.37
N ILE A 203 -0.60 11.76 -6.63
CA ILE A 203 -1.85 11.55 -7.36
C ILE A 203 -2.86 10.98 -6.38
N ASP A 204 -3.92 11.74 -6.06
CA ASP A 204 -4.99 11.19 -5.22
C ASP A 204 -5.56 9.94 -5.85
N ASN A 205 -6.04 9.01 -5.05
CA ASN A 205 -6.71 7.83 -5.58
C ASN A 205 -8.15 8.13 -6.04
N GLY A 206 -8.77 7.16 -6.68
CA GLY A 206 -10.11 7.25 -7.22
C GLY A 206 -11.22 7.02 -6.22
N SER A 207 -10.96 7.00 -4.92
CA SER A 207 -11.93 6.61 -3.89
C SER A 207 -12.55 5.24 -4.23
N GLU A 208 -13.83 5.19 -4.53
CA GLU A 208 -14.54 3.97 -4.95
C GLU A 208 -13.95 3.26 -6.18
N TRP A 209 -13.23 4.01 -7.04
CA TRP A 209 -12.58 3.47 -8.24
C TRP A 209 -11.15 3.00 -8.01
N ARG A 210 -10.59 3.21 -6.81
CA ARG A 210 -9.18 2.87 -6.52
C ARG A 210 -8.85 1.43 -6.88
N MET A 211 -9.73 0.50 -6.54
CA MET A 211 -9.51 -0.93 -6.79
C MET A 211 -9.50 -1.27 -8.28
N ASN A 212 -10.27 -0.56 -9.10
CA ASN A 212 -10.32 -0.72 -10.56
C ASN A 212 -9.09 -0.07 -11.21
N GLU A 213 -8.80 1.19 -10.84
CA GLU A 213 -7.74 2.00 -11.44
C GLU A 213 -6.34 1.47 -11.12
N TYR A 214 -6.16 0.83 -9.96
CA TYR A 214 -4.85 0.32 -9.54
C TYR A 214 -4.64 -1.17 -9.86
N ASN A 215 -5.57 -1.79 -10.57
CA ASN A 215 -5.43 -3.20 -10.97
C ASN A 215 -5.47 -3.36 -12.50
N PRO A 216 -4.46 -4.02 -13.10
CA PRO A 216 -4.46 -4.37 -14.51
C PRO A 216 -5.28 -5.63 -14.84
N PHE A 217 -5.74 -6.37 -13.82
CA PHE A 217 -6.52 -7.59 -13.96
C PHE A 217 -7.87 -7.45 -13.30
N GLU A 218 -8.88 -8.13 -13.83
CA GLU A 218 -10.15 -8.29 -13.14
C GLU A 218 -9.92 -9.16 -11.89
N PHE A 219 -10.46 -8.75 -10.78
CA PHE A 219 -10.46 -9.58 -9.58
C PHE A 219 -11.79 -9.49 -8.85
N THR A 220 -12.08 -10.53 -8.08
CA THR A 220 -13.32 -10.64 -7.31
C THR A 220 -12.98 -10.86 -5.86
N LEU A 221 -13.40 -9.93 -5.01
CA LEU A 221 -13.47 -10.20 -3.58
C LEU A 221 -14.68 -11.11 -3.36
N LYS A 222 -14.39 -12.32 -2.90
CA LYS A 222 -15.40 -13.31 -2.52
C LYS A 222 -15.58 -13.24 -1.01
N ASP A 223 -16.78 -12.93 -0.62
CA ASP A 223 -17.28 -13.12 0.71
C ASP A 223 -18.33 -14.23 0.68
N SER A 224 -18.57 -14.89 1.81
CA SER A 224 -19.49 -16.03 1.91
C SER A 224 -20.92 -15.73 1.44
N LEU A 225 -21.32 -14.46 1.41
CA LEU A 225 -22.67 -14.02 0.99
C LEU A 225 -22.68 -13.07 -0.20
N ARG A 226 -21.56 -12.41 -0.53
CA ARG A 226 -21.48 -11.44 -1.62
C ARG A 226 -20.16 -11.59 -2.35
N SER A 227 -20.20 -11.46 -3.65
CA SER A 227 -18.99 -11.27 -4.44
C SER A 227 -19.05 -9.91 -5.11
N LYS A 228 -17.96 -9.15 -5.00
CA LYS A 228 -17.81 -7.89 -5.72
C LYS A 228 -16.65 -8.03 -6.70
N THR A 229 -16.99 -7.95 -7.99
CA THR A 229 -16.01 -7.97 -9.07
C THR A 229 -15.60 -6.53 -9.41
N PHE A 230 -14.30 -6.34 -9.59
CA PHE A 230 -13.70 -5.07 -9.96
C PHE A 230 -13.11 -5.21 -11.38
N PRO A 231 -13.76 -4.59 -12.38
CA PRO A 231 -13.23 -4.53 -13.73
C PRO A 231 -11.88 -3.79 -13.76
N PRO A 232 -10.91 -4.26 -14.55
CA PRO A 232 -9.58 -3.65 -14.59
C PRO A 232 -9.58 -2.32 -15.34
N GLU A 233 -9.00 -1.29 -14.75
CA GLU A 233 -8.74 -0.01 -15.39
C GLU A 233 -7.27 0.44 -15.30
N GLY A 234 -6.38 -0.42 -14.80
CA GLY A 234 -4.96 -0.11 -14.60
C GLY A 234 -4.26 0.37 -15.86
N ASP A 235 -4.58 -0.22 -17.03
CA ASP A 235 -4.03 0.23 -18.32
C ASP A 235 -4.40 1.68 -18.65
N LYS A 236 -5.64 2.06 -18.40
CA LYS A 236 -6.12 3.42 -18.63
C LYS A 236 -5.50 4.41 -17.65
N TYR A 237 -5.39 4.00 -16.39
CA TYR A 237 -4.77 4.81 -15.36
C TYR A 237 -3.28 5.04 -15.63
N LEU A 238 -2.53 4.03 -15.99
CA LEU A 238 -1.12 4.19 -16.38
C LEU A 238 -0.96 4.99 -17.67
N ALA A 239 -1.86 4.83 -18.64
CA ALA A 239 -1.88 5.66 -19.83
C ALA A 239 -2.10 7.15 -19.49
N PHE A 240 -2.92 7.46 -18.47
CA PHE A 240 -3.05 8.82 -17.94
C PHE A 240 -1.70 9.33 -17.41
N ILE A 241 -1.03 8.57 -16.54
CA ILE A 241 0.25 9.03 -15.97
C ILE A 241 1.29 9.21 -17.09
N ALA A 242 1.46 8.22 -17.96
CA ALA A 242 2.53 8.21 -18.96
C ALA A 242 2.30 9.20 -20.11
N LYS A 243 1.05 9.39 -20.54
CA LYS A 243 0.72 10.13 -21.78
C LYS A 243 0.02 11.47 -21.56
N THR A 244 -0.44 11.76 -20.34
CA THR A 244 -1.11 13.03 -20.01
C THR A 244 -0.40 13.78 -18.90
N LEU A 245 -0.28 13.17 -17.71
CA LEU A 245 0.28 13.86 -16.56
C LEU A 245 1.79 14.09 -16.68
N LYS A 246 2.57 13.06 -17.04
CA LYS A 246 4.03 13.21 -17.20
C LYS A 246 4.40 14.24 -18.25
N PRO A 247 3.86 14.25 -19.47
CA PRO A 247 4.13 15.31 -20.45
C PRO A 247 3.80 16.71 -19.93
N PHE A 248 2.67 16.87 -19.24
CA PHE A 248 2.30 18.12 -18.60
C PHE A 248 3.35 18.58 -17.57
N ILE A 249 3.79 17.66 -16.68
CA ILE A 249 4.81 17.97 -15.68
C ILE A 249 6.14 18.34 -16.34
N ASP A 250 6.57 17.61 -17.36
CA ASP A 250 7.82 17.85 -18.07
C ASP A 250 7.84 19.21 -18.81
N GLU A 251 6.69 19.66 -19.33
CA GLU A 251 6.52 20.94 -20.00
C GLU A 251 6.56 22.12 -19.02
N HIS A 252 5.93 21.97 -17.84
CA HIS A 252 5.70 23.08 -16.93
C HIS A 252 6.74 23.18 -15.80
N TYR A 253 7.55 22.12 -15.59
CA TYR A 253 8.54 22.07 -14.52
C TYR A 253 9.92 21.64 -15.04
N ARG A 254 10.95 22.00 -14.30
CA ARG A 254 12.33 21.65 -14.64
C ARG A 254 12.64 20.19 -14.27
N THR A 255 12.12 19.27 -15.04
CA THR A 255 12.33 17.84 -14.90
C THR A 255 13.53 17.35 -15.70
N LYS A 256 14.05 16.19 -15.33
CA LYS A 256 14.88 15.31 -16.15
C LYS A 256 13.93 14.26 -16.76
N PRO A 257 13.49 14.39 -18.03
CA PRO A 257 12.37 13.62 -18.55
C PRO A 257 12.69 12.19 -18.95
N SER A 258 13.96 11.81 -18.91
CA SER A 258 14.41 10.48 -19.32
C SER A 258 13.96 9.38 -18.35
N GLN A 259 13.88 8.17 -18.86
CA GLN A 259 13.43 6.96 -18.14
C GLN A 259 14.13 6.79 -16.78
N GLU A 260 15.47 6.87 -16.75
CA GLU A 260 16.27 6.66 -15.54
C GLU A 260 16.04 7.74 -14.46
N ASN A 261 15.37 8.84 -14.81
CA ASN A 261 15.01 9.93 -13.91
C ASN A 261 13.51 9.98 -13.60
N THR A 262 12.74 9.02 -14.10
CA THR A 262 11.30 8.91 -13.88
C THR A 262 11.03 7.72 -12.97
N ILE A 263 10.55 7.99 -11.76
CA ILE A 263 10.28 7.03 -10.70
C ILE A 263 8.78 6.95 -10.47
N ILE A 264 8.25 5.76 -10.22
CA ILE A 264 6.86 5.55 -9.78
C ILE A 264 6.85 4.80 -8.45
N ALA A 265 5.99 5.18 -7.51
CA ALA A 265 5.95 4.52 -6.22
C ALA A 265 4.55 4.53 -5.58
N GLY A 266 4.30 3.60 -4.69
CA GLY A 266 3.08 3.50 -3.91
C GLY A 266 3.04 2.26 -3.04
N SER A 267 1.98 2.14 -2.23
CA SER A 267 1.76 1.01 -1.35
C SER A 267 0.49 0.25 -1.66
N SER A 268 0.43 -1.00 -1.22
CA SER A 268 -0.77 -1.84 -1.37
C SER A 268 -1.15 -1.98 -2.85
N MET A 269 -2.38 -1.68 -3.23
CA MET A 269 -2.80 -1.56 -4.64
C MET A 269 -1.95 -0.52 -5.40
N GLY A 270 -1.50 0.58 -4.74
CA GLY A 270 -0.56 1.54 -5.31
C GLY A 270 0.81 0.95 -5.58
N GLY A 271 1.26 -0.01 -4.78
CA GLY A 271 2.46 -0.81 -5.02
C GLY A 271 2.30 -1.72 -6.24
N LEU A 272 1.16 -2.41 -6.34
CA LEU A 272 0.82 -3.25 -7.50
C LEU A 272 0.87 -2.46 -8.80
N ILE A 273 0.16 -1.32 -8.88
CA ILE A 273 0.11 -0.52 -10.12
C ILE A 273 1.46 0.13 -10.43
N SER A 274 2.27 0.47 -9.41
CA SER A 274 3.62 1.00 -9.61
C SER A 274 4.57 -0.06 -10.16
N TYR A 275 4.46 -1.30 -9.70
CA TYR A 275 5.17 -2.44 -10.29
C TYR A 275 4.74 -2.69 -11.73
N TYR A 276 3.43 -2.75 -11.97
CA TYR A 276 2.89 -2.97 -13.31
C TYR A 276 3.31 -1.87 -14.30
N ALA A 277 3.51 -0.64 -13.83
CA ALA A 277 3.98 0.46 -14.68
C ALA A 277 5.35 0.16 -15.33
N LEU A 278 6.26 -0.51 -14.64
CA LEU A 278 7.55 -0.92 -15.20
C LEU A 278 7.38 -1.94 -16.31
N LEU A 279 6.45 -2.88 -16.16
CA LEU A 279 6.17 -3.91 -17.18
C LEU A 279 5.47 -3.32 -18.41
N LYS A 280 4.58 -2.34 -18.20
CA LYS A 280 3.72 -1.77 -19.25
C LYS A 280 4.38 -0.62 -20.01
N TYR A 281 5.16 0.21 -19.33
CA TYR A 281 5.81 1.40 -19.85
C TYR A 281 7.30 1.45 -19.47
N PRO A 282 8.09 0.40 -19.82
CA PRO A 282 9.51 0.35 -19.46
C PRO A 282 10.32 1.51 -20.08
N GLU A 283 9.84 2.09 -21.18
CA GLU A 283 10.45 3.25 -21.83
C GLU A 283 10.17 4.58 -21.08
N VAL A 284 9.22 4.58 -20.17
CA VAL A 284 8.81 5.76 -19.38
C VAL A 284 9.38 5.71 -17.97
N PHE A 285 9.23 4.57 -17.31
CA PHE A 285 9.61 4.39 -15.91
C PHE A 285 10.85 3.50 -15.81
N GLY A 286 11.95 4.06 -15.32
CA GLY A 286 13.18 3.31 -15.08
C GLY A 286 13.37 2.89 -13.63
N LYS A 287 12.52 3.37 -12.72
CA LYS A 287 12.66 3.11 -11.28
C LYS A 287 11.30 2.95 -10.61
N ALA A 288 11.21 2.07 -9.62
CA ALA A 288 10.00 1.95 -8.81
C ALA A 288 10.26 1.72 -7.33
N GLY A 289 9.33 2.24 -6.51
CA GLY A 289 9.15 1.91 -5.09
C GLY A 289 7.85 1.14 -4.90
N VAL A 290 7.96 -0.12 -4.55
CA VAL A 290 6.85 -1.08 -4.48
C VAL A 290 6.69 -1.52 -3.03
N PHE A 291 5.78 -0.86 -2.30
CA PHE A 291 5.60 -1.10 -0.88
C PHE A 291 4.36 -1.97 -0.66
N SER A 292 4.53 -3.08 0.05
CA SER A 292 3.45 -4.01 0.43
C SER A 292 2.47 -4.28 -0.72
N PRO A 293 2.94 -4.68 -1.92
CA PRO A 293 2.08 -4.73 -3.10
C PRO A 293 0.98 -5.78 -2.97
N SER A 294 -0.26 -5.40 -3.27
CA SER A 294 -1.42 -6.30 -3.25
C SER A 294 -1.42 -7.27 -4.45
N PHE A 295 -0.36 -8.05 -4.62
CA PHE A 295 -0.24 -9.01 -5.73
C PHE A 295 -1.31 -10.11 -5.71
N TRP A 296 -1.89 -10.39 -4.53
CA TRP A 296 -2.98 -11.34 -4.36
C TRP A 296 -4.27 -10.95 -5.12
N THR A 297 -4.43 -9.68 -5.50
CA THR A 297 -5.57 -9.22 -6.32
C THR A 297 -5.32 -9.36 -7.82
N ALA A 298 -4.15 -9.84 -8.24
CA ALA A 298 -3.68 -9.79 -9.63
C ALA A 298 -3.16 -11.17 -10.10
N ASP A 299 -4.07 -12.11 -10.34
CA ASP A 299 -3.74 -13.51 -10.69
C ASP A 299 -2.87 -13.69 -11.94
N GLY A 300 -2.77 -12.66 -12.78
CA GLY A 300 -1.91 -12.69 -13.98
C GLY A 300 -0.51 -12.13 -13.79
N ILE A 301 -0.20 -11.52 -12.62
CA ILE A 301 1.02 -10.72 -12.46
C ILE A 301 2.29 -11.57 -12.52
N ASP A 302 2.27 -12.78 -11.96
CA ASP A 302 3.42 -13.70 -11.99
C ASP A 302 3.76 -14.10 -13.43
N ARG A 303 2.75 -14.54 -14.21
CA ARG A 303 2.92 -14.88 -15.62
C ARG A 303 3.39 -13.70 -16.46
N LEU A 304 2.90 -12.52 -16.17
CA LEU A 304 3.31 -11.30 -16.87
C LEU A 304 4.77 -10.96 -16.52
N THR A 305 5.16 -11.10 -15.27
CA THR A 305 6.56 -10.96 -14.83
C THR A 305 7.46 -11.93 -15.58
N ASP A 306 7.09 -13.21 -15.63
CA ASP A 306 7.85 -14.24 -16.34
C ASP A 306 8.05 -13.93 -17.82
N SER A 307 7.03 -13.34 -18.46
CA SER A 307 7.05 -13.09 -19.92
C SER A 307 7.75 -11.78 -20.32
N LEU A 308 7.87 -10.81 -19.42
CA LEU A 308 8.35 -9.45 -19.72
C LEU A 308 9.63 -9.06 -18.98
N SER A 309 10.04 -9.82 -17.95
CA SER A 309 11.19 -9.44 -17.11
C SER A 309 12.50 -9.31 -17.90
N ASP A 310 12.72 -10.09 -18.96
CA ASP A 310 13.90 -10.01 -19.81
C ASP A 310 14.10 -8.65 -20.50
N ARG A 311 13.03 -7.87 -20.63
CA ARG A 311 13.03 -6.53 -21.24
C ARG A 311 13.27 -5.42 -20.21
N LEU A 312 13.26 -5.75 -18.92
CA LEU A 312 13.42 -4.76 -17.88
C LEU A 312 14.89 -4.39 -17.68
N ASN A 313 15.13 -3.09 -17.59
CA ASN A 313 16.36 -2.49 -17.10
C ASN A 313 15.98 -1.36 -16.15
N ALA A 314 15.63 -1.73 -14.93
CA ALA A 314 15.04 -0.83 -13.95
C ALA A 314 15.73 -0.96 -12.59
N LYS A 315 15.51 0.04 -11.73
CA LYS A 315 15.92 -0.01 -10.33
C LYS A 315 14.68 -0.14 -9.46
N ILE A 316 14.51 -1.26 -8.77
CA ILE A 316 13.24 -1.60 -8.12
C ILE A 316 13.46 -1.88 -6.64
N PHE A 317 12.81 -1.10 -5.81
CA PHE A 317 12.74 -1.34 -4.37
C PHE A 317 11.45 -2.05 -4.02
N PHE A 318 11.55 -3.18 -3.33
CA PHE A 318 10.41 -3.89 -2.76
C PHE A 318 10.47 -3.84 -1.24
N TYR A 319 9.33 -3.62 -0.61
CA TYR A 319 9.16 -3.66 0.83
C TYR A 319 7.89 -4.42 1.17
N MET A 320 7.95 -5.23 2.23
CA MET A 320 6.79 -5.86 2.85
C MET A 320 7.07 -6.13 4.33
N GLY A 321 6.07 -5.95 5.18
CA GLY A 321 6.12 -6.39 6.57
C GLY A 321 5.94 -7.90 6.69
N GLU A 322 6.67 -8.55 7.61
CA GLU A 322 6.51 -9.99 7.85
C GLU A 322 5.11 -10.34 8.38
N ALA A 323 4.50 -9.42 9.14
CA ALA A 323 3.16 -9.58 9.69
C ALA A 323 2.03 -9.51 8.63
N GLU A 324 2.32 -9.12 7.39
CA GLU A 324 1.33 -9.01 6.30
C GLU A 324 0.86 -10.38 5.77
N GLY A 325 1.60 -11.44 6.08
CA GLY A 325 1.26 -12.82 5.74
C GLY A 325 2.34 -13.53 4.95
N ALA A 326 2.55 -14.81 5.26
CA ALA A 326 3.61 -15.61 4.65
C ALA A 326 3.44 -15.77 3.13
N ASP A 327 2.19 -15.87 2.65
CA ASP A 327 1.90 -16.06 1.23
C ASP A 327 2.20 -14.78 0.43
N ASP A 328 1.87 -13.60 0.97
CA ASP A 328 2.15 -12.31 0.32
C ASP A 328 3.65 -12.03 0.30
N VAL A 329 4.36 -12.30 1.40
CA VAL A 329 5.83 -12.24 1.48
C VAL A 329 6.47 -13.19 0.46
N ALA A 330 6.02 -14.45 0.40
CA ALA A 330 6.55 -15.43 -0.53
C ALA A 330 6.33 -15.00 -1.99
N ARG A 331 5.17 -14.45 -2.31
CA ARG A 331 4.84 -13.98 -3.66
C ARG A 331 5.67 -12.78 -4.06
N MET A 332 5.84 -11.79 -3.17
CA MET A 332 6.72 -10.65 -3.44
C MET A 332 8.17 -11.11 -3.67
N ASN A 333 8.67 -12.02 -2.85
CA ASN A 333 10.02 -12.57 -3.01
C ASN A 333 10.16 -13.29 -4.35
N HIS A 334 9.21 -14.15 -4.73
CA HIS A 334 9.21 -14.84 -6.02
C HIS A 334 9.30 -13.87 -7.21
N ILE A 335 8.49 -12.81 -7.20
CA ILE A 335 8.51 -11.77 -8.24
C ILE A 335 9.86 -11.06 -8.28
N SER A 336 10.37 -10.63 -7.11
CA SER A 336 11.63 -9.90 -7.02
C SER A 336 12.83 -10.74 -7.47
N GLU A 337 12.86 -12.02 -7.10
CA GLU A 337 13.89 -12.98 -7.51
C GLU A 337 13.81 -13.26 -9.02
N THR A 338 12.60 -13.45 -9.58
CA THR A 338 12.39 -13.65 -11.01
C THR A 338 12.97 -12.48 -11.82
N ILE A 339 12.71 -11.24 -11.39
CA ILE A 339 13.29 -10.06 -12.03
C ILE A 339 14.81 -10.04 -11.89
N GLY A 340 15.33 -10.27 -10.69
CA GLY A 340 16.77 -10.28 -10.44
C GLY A 340 17.53 -11.33 -11.27
N GLN A 341 16.89 -12.46 -11.59
CA GLN A 341 17.48 -13.54 -12.38
C GLN A 341 17.34 -13.34 -13.88
N LYS A 342 16.22 -12.79 -14.35
CA LYS A 342 15.87 -12.74 -15.79
C LYS A 342 16.13 -11.38 -16.44
N SER A 343 16.40 -10.33 -15.66
CA SER A 343 16.54 -8.97 -16.20
C SER A 343 17.90 -8.34 -15.87
N SER A 344 18.19 -7.20 -16.50
CA SER A 344 19.32 -6.32 -16.14
C SER A 344 18.98 -5.36 -15.00
N SER A 345 17.88 -5.57 -14.30
CA SER A 345 17.41 -4.68 -13.26
C SER A 345 18.18 -4.85 -11.95
N MET A 346 18.29 -3.76 -11.21
CA MET A 346 18.77 -3.77 -9.82
C MET A 346 17.57 -3.90 -8.89
N VAL A 347 17.54 -4.94 -8.07
CA VAL A 347 16.45 -5.19 -7.13
C VAL A 347 16.98 -5.11 -5.70
N TRP A 348 16.26 -4.41 -4.85
CA TRP A 348 16.45 -4.46 -3.40
C TRP A 348 15.12 -4.77 -2.73
N SER A 349 15.04 -5.95 -2.12
CA SER A 349 13.86 -6.42 -1.38
C SER A 349 14.13 -6.36 0.12
N VAL A 350 13.14 -5.89 0.86
CA VAL A 350 13.15 -5.78 2.32
C VAL A 350 11.93 -6.47 2.88
N ILE A 351 12.15 -7.41 3.79
CA ILE A 351 11.11 -7.96 4.68
C ILE A 351 11.39 -7.39 6.06
N ASP A 352 10.48 -6.54 6.55
CA ASP A 352 10.60 -5.93 7.88
C ASP A 352 9.93 -6.83 8.92
N PRO A 353 10.69 -7.44 9.87
CA PRO A 353 10.12 -8.35 10.87
C PRO A 353 9.02 -7.71 11.74
N ASP A 354 9.11 -6.40 11.96
CA ASP A 354 8.15 -5.63 12.76
C ASP A 354 7.17 -4.83 11.88
N GLY A 355 7.27 -4.99 10.57
CA GLY A 355 6.49 -4.24 9.60
C GLY A 355 5.05 -4.72 9.52
N GLN A 356 4.13 -3.77 9.35
CA GLN A 356 2.70 -3.98 9.16
C GLN A 356 2.22 -3.27 7.89
N HIS A 357 1.02 -3.63 7.42
CA HIS A 357 0.39 -3.03 6.25
C HIS A 357 -0.22 -1.66 6.58
N ASN A 358 0.62 -0.66 6.82
CA ASN A 358 0.16 0.69 7.17
C ASN A 358 1.17 1.79 6.82
N GLU A 359 0.70 3.03 6.84
CA GLU A 359 1.46 4.22 6.48
C GLU A 359 2.68 4.44 7.40
N GLN A 360 2.60 4.06 8.68
CA GLN A 360 3.71 4.20 9.62
C GLN A 360 4.90 3.31 9.23
N ALA A 361 4.65 2.08 8.82
CA ALA A 361 5.66 1.16 8.35
C ALA A 361 6.29 1.65 7.03
N TRP A 362 5.48 2.12 6.09
CA TRP A 362 5.97 2.65 4.81
C TRP A 362 6.75 3.95 4.99
N ARG A 363 6.31 4.86 5.87
CA ARG A 363 7.04 6.09 6.25
C ARG A 363 8.43 5.78 6.78
N LYS A 364 8.56 4.75 7.65
CA LYS A 364 9.84 4.29 8.20
C LYS A 364 10.84 3.94 7.10
N TRP A 365 10.39 3.26 6.04
CA TRP A 365 11.25 2.76 4.96
C TRP A 365 11.39 3.73 3.77
N PHE A 366 10.58 4.78 3.71
CA PHE A 366 10.66 5.75 2.62
C PHE A 366 12.03 6.44 2.52
N ALA A 367 12.67 6.76 3.64
CA ALA A 367 13.99 7.37 3.64
C ALA A 367 15.08 6.45 3.03
N GLU A 368 15.03 5.16 3.34
CA GLU A 368 15.99 4.17 2.80
C GLU A 368 15.73 3.91 1.33
N PHE A 369 14.47 3.74 0.94
CA PHE A 369 14.05 3.72 -0.47
C PHE A 369 14.61 4.92 -1.23
N TYR A 370 14.38 6.13 -0.72
CA TYR A 370 14.83 7.37 -1.40
C TYR A 370 16.36 7.43 -1.56
N LYS A 371 17.10 7.15 -0.50
CA LYS A 371 18.56 7.12 -0.55
C LYS A 371 19.08 6.14 -1.60
N TRP A 372 18.49 4.95 -1.64
CA TRP A 372 18.91 3.91 -2.56
C TRP A 372 18.50 4.22 -4.00
N ILE A 373 17.24 4.61 -4.24
CA ILE A 373 16.71 4.84 -5.58
C ILE A 373 17.40 6.03 -6.28
N MET A 374 17.85 7.02 -5.50
CA MET A 374 18.51 8.23 -5.97
C MET A 374 20.04 8.12 -6.06
N ALA A 375 20.63 7.08 -5.51
CA ALA A 375 22.09 6.86 -5.59
C ALA A 375 22.52 6.68 -7.04
N ASP A 376 23.52 7.48 -7.48
CA ASP A 376 24.16 7.35 -8.78
C ASP A 376 25.07 6.12 -8.81
N GLY A 377 25.04 5.39 -9.92
CA GLY A 377 26.07 4.42 -10.30
C GLY A 377 25.88 2.99 -9.81
N PHE A 378 26.09 2.08 -10.76
CA PHE A 378 26.41 0.68 -10.65
C PHE A 378 27.73 0.46 -9.89
N ASN A 379 27.76 0.73 -8.59
CA ASN A 379 28.76 0.10 -7.76
C ASN A 379 28.08 -1.11 -7.11
N MET A 380 28.27 -2.25 -7.73
CA MET A 380 27.97 -3.54 -7.13
C MET A 380 28.75 -3.63 -5.79
N ILE A 381 28.09 -3.36 -4.68
CA ILE A 381 28.49 -3.91 -3.41
C ILE A 381 28.01 -5.36 -3.46
N ASN A 382 28.93 -6.23 -3.87
CA ASN A 382 28.83 -7.65 -3.62
C ASN A 382 28.83 -7.87 -2.09
N SER A 383 27.66 -7.86 -1.48
CA SER A 383 27.43 -8.45 -0.17
C SER A 383 26.89 -9.87 -0.32
N SER A 384 27.67 -10.70 -1.00
CA SER A 384 27.52 -12.15 -0.90
C SER A 384 28.78 -12.69 -0.19
N LYS A 385 28.52 -13.40 0.89
CA LYS A 385 29.42 -14.22 1.72
C LYS A 385 29.98 -13.49 2.97
N ASN A 386 29.25 -13.66 4.06
CA ASN A 386 29.73 -14.46 5.20
C ASN A 386 28.52 -14.96 6.00
#